data_62bc098af2d755cdf831a4a2bd0153c9
#
_entry.id   62bc098af2d755cdf831a4a2bd0153c9
#
_cell.length_a   1.000
_cell.length_b   1.000
_cell.length_c   1.000
_cell.angle_alpha   90.00
_cell.angle_beta   90.00
_cell.angle_gamma   90.00
#
_symmetry.space_group_name_H-M   'P 1'
#
loop_
_entity.id
_entity.type
_entity.pdbx_description
1 polymer ?
#
loop_
_entity_poly.entity_id
_entity_poly.type
_entity_poly.pdbx_seq_one_letter_code
_entity_poly.pdbx_strand_id
1 'polypeptide(L)'
;MAVITVSRQLGSHGARIARVLAKELGYAFVDKALINKVIRQYGLTRLDLIYDHKPKIWELFNDNSAVTIQMMNETIAAIAARGDVVILGRGGFRVLADMADVVNVFVKASDSVRAKRIGKRDHINTGEAEELIKADDELRSRFVRLFYGADWADEAAYDLVIDTGSLSDEEAVARVVEAVRALPEAAAPDRKASALEVDPVLAKTVADAMARKAAKSAS
;
A
#
# COMPACT_ATOMS: atom_id res chain seq x y z
N MET A 1 -0.14 -19.28 1.54
CA MET A 1 -0.61 -17.95 2.03
C MET A 1 0.47 -16.93 1.67
N ALA A 2 0.12 -15.85 1.01
CA ALA A 2 1.08 -14.80 0.65
C ALA A 2 0.47 -13.41 0.91
N VAL A 3 1.34 -12.42 1.09
CA VAL A 3 0.96 -11.01 1.24
C VAL A 3 1.60 -10.23 0.09
N ILE A 4 0.87 -9.31 -0.50
CA ILE A 4 1.37 -8.44 -1.55
C ILE A 4 1.21 -7.00 -1.10
N THR A 5 2.30 -6.24 -1.06
CA THR A 5 2.21 -4.79 -0.90
C THR A 5 2.37 -4.10 -2.24
N VAL A 6 1.57 -3.08 -2.52
CA VAL A 6 1.66 -2.33 -3.78
C VAL A 6 1.89 -0.86 -3.50
N SER A 7 3.11 -0.41 -3.71
CA SER A 7 3.47 1.01 -3.83
C SER A 7 3.27 1.44 -5.28
N ARG A 8 2.85 2.69 -5.51
CA ARG A 8 2.52 3.12 -6.87
C ARG A 8 2.61 4.63 -7.03
N GLN A 9 3.03 5.05 -8.19
CA GLN A 9 2.96 6.44 -8.63
C GLN A 9 1.53 6.82 -9.05
N LEU A 10 1.14 8.08 -8.92
CA LEU A 10 -0.14 8.57 -9.44
C LEU A 10 -0.15 8.45 -10.98
N GLY A 11 -1.21 7.90 -11.55
CA GLY A 11 -1.31 7.69 -13.01
C GLY A 11 -0.60 6.44 -13.54
N SER A 12 0.07 5.64 -12.69
CA SER A 12 0.73 4.39 -13.10
C SER A 12 -0.19 3.17 -13.20
N HIS A 13 -1.50 3.30 -13.03
CA HIS A 13 -2.47 2.19 -12.95
C HIS A 13 -2.29 1.25 -11.74
N GLY A 14 -1.32 1.46 -10.86
CA GLY A 14 -1.02 0.53 -9.77
C GLY A 14 -2.20 0.23 -8.84
N ALA A 15 -3.10 1.18 -8.60
CA ALA A 15 -4.30 0.91 -7.80
C ALA A 15 -5.33 0.01 -8.54
N ARG A 16 -5.39 0.08 -9.87
CA ARG A 16 -6.22 -0.81 -10.70
C ARG A 16 -5.61 -2.20 -10.73
N ILE A 17 -4.31 -2.31 -10.98
CA ILE A 17 -3.55 -3.57 -10.96
C ILE A 17 -3.73 -4.28 -9.62
N ALA A 18 -3.59 -3.58 -8.50
CA ALA A 18 -3.77 -4.15 -7.17
C ALA A 18 -5.17 -4.75 -6.94
N ARG A 19 -6.23 -4.12 -7.46
CA ARG A 19 -7.60 -4.65 -7.36
C ARG A 19 -7.81 -5.87 -8.25
N VAL A 20 -7.30 -5.83 -9.47
CA VAL A 20 -7.39 -6.97 -10.41
C VAL A 20 -6.65 -8.17 -9.84
N LEU A 21 -5.44 -7.95 -9.33
CA LEU A 21 -4.60 -8.95 -8.69
C LEU A 21 -5.32 -9.62 -7.51
N ALA A 22 -5.91 -8.83 -6.61
CA ALA A 22 -6.66 -9.36 -5.48
C ALA A 22 -7.82 -10.24 -5.93
N LYS A 23 -8.55 -9.83 -6.97
CA LYS A 23 -9.66 -10.60 -7.54
C LYS A 23 -9.18 -11.89 -8.18
N GLU A 24 -8.10 -11.85 -8.96
CA GLU A 24 -7.54 -13.01 -9.66
C GLU A 24 -7.02 -14.08 -8.71
N LEU A 25 -6.34 -13.65 -7.63
CA LEU A 25 -5.82 -14.56 -6.61
C LEU A 25 -6.85 -14.99 -5.57
N GLY A 26 -8.04 -14.40 -5.55
CA GLY A 26 -9.01 -14.60 -4.47
C GLY A 26 -8.58 -13.98 -3.14
N TYR A 27 -7.69 -13.00 -3.17
CA TYR A 27 -7.15 -12.34 -1.98
C TYR A 27 -8.01 -11.16 -1.55
N ALA A 28 -7.96 -10.84 -0.26
CA ALA A 28 -8.58 -9.64 0.26
C ALA A 28 -7.85 -8.38 -0.24
N PHE A 29 -8.59 -7.36 -0.68
CA PHE A 29 -8.02 -6.06 -1.07
C PHE A 29 -8.14 -5.06 0.06
N VAL A 30 -7.00 -4.50 0.50
CA VAL A 30 -6.90 -3.50 1.56
C VAL A 30 -6.31 -2.21 1.02
N ASP A 31 -7.00 -1.10 1.25
CA ASP A 31 -6.59 0.25 0.90
C ASP A 31 -6.63 1.19 2.11
N LYS A 32 -6.27 2.46 1.88
CA LYS A 32 -6.29 3.48 2.93
C LYS A 32 -7.63 3.60 3.66
N ALA A 33 -8.72 3.35 2.97
CA ALA A 33 -10.05 3.51 3.57
C ALA A 33 -10.31 2.46 4.67
N LEU A 34 -9.89 1.22 4.45
CA LEU A 34 -10.03 0.16 5.46
C LEU A 34 -9.08 0.41 6.64
N ILE A 35 -7.80 0.73 6.38
CA ILE A 35 -6.81 1.00 7.43
C ILE A 35 -7.28 2.18 8.28
N ASN A 36 -7.69 3.28 7.66
CA ASN A 36 -8.22 4.45 8.39
C ASN A 36 -9.45 4.11 9.20
N LYS A 37 -10.34 3.24 8.69
CA LYS A 37 -11.53 2.80 9.42
C LYS A 37 -11.17 2.04 10.70
N VAL A 38 -10.16 1.17 10.67
CA VAL A 38 -9.66 0.46 11.85
C VAL A 38 -9.09 1.47 12.86
N ILE A 39 -8.17 2.32 12.41
CA ILE A 39 -7.47 3.29 13.27
C ILE A 39 -8.44 4.27 13.95
N ARG A 40 -9.49 4.71 13.24
CA ARG A 40 -10.52 5.60 13.82
C ARG A 40 -11.31 4.94 14.96
N GLN A 41 -11.43 3.61 15.00
CA GLN A 41 -12.06 2.91 16.12
C GLN A 41 -11.26 3.03 17.43
N TYR A 42 -9.98 3.37 17.33
CA TYR A 42 -9.10 3.66 18.47
C TYR A 42 -8.98 5.17 18.77
N GLY A 43 -9.90 5.99 18.24
CA GLY A 43 -9.93 7.43 18.49
C GLY A 43 -8.89 8.25 17.71
N LEU A 44 -8.11 7.64 16.84
CA LEU A 44 -7.05 8.29 16.06
C LEU A 44 -7.61 8.79 14.71
N THR A 45 -8.03 10.04 14.66
CA THR A 45 -8.71 10.65 13.50
C THR A 45 -7.75 11.43 12.57
N ARG A 46 -6.50 11.64 12.97
CA ARG A 46 -5.55 12.54 12.29
C ARG A 46 -4.72 11.89 11.16
N LEU A 47 -4.91 10.61 10.85
CA LEU A 47 -4.12 9.93 9.82
C LEU A 47 -4.23 10.60 8.44
N ASP A 48 -5.42 11.09 8.11
CA ASP A 48 -5.64 11.79 6.82
C ASP A 48 -4.83 13.10 6.75
N LEU A 49 -4.68 13.82 7.87
CA LEU A 49 -3.87 15.04 7.95
C LEU A 49 -2.37 14.77 7.77
N ILE A 50 -1.89 13.64 8.31
CA ILE A 50 -0.48 13.26 8.22
C ILE A 50 -0.11 12.82 6.79
N TYR A 51 -1.01 12.15 6.10
CA TYR A 51 -0.73 11.50 4.82
C TYR A 51 -1.22 12.31 3.60
N ASP A 52 -2.38 12.92 3.68
CA ASP A 52 -3.07 13.52 2.52
C ASP A 52 -2.86 15.04 2.39
N HIS A 53 -2.21 15.68 3.36
CA HIS A 53 -1.90 17.11 3.32
C HIS A 53 -0.39 17.36 3.47
N LYS A 54 0.08 18.56 3.13
CA LYS A 54 1.44 19.03 3.46
C LYS A 54 1.43 19.57 4.91
N PRO A 55 1.48 18.71 5.94
CA PRO A 55 1.48 19.19 7.31
C PRO A 55 2.75 20.02 7.54
N LYS A 56 2.67 21.03 8.37
CA LYS A 56 3.85 21.77 8.81
C LYS A 56 4.75 20.82 9.61
N ILE A 57 6.07 21.02 9.54
CA ILE A 57 7.05 20.10 10.13
C ILE A 57 6.74 19.79 11.59
N TRP A 58 6.33 20.77 12.38
CA TRP A 58 5.99 20.57 13.81
C TRP A 58 4.70 19.77 14.06
N GLU A 59 3.80 19.70 13.09
CA GLU A 59 2.58 18.87 13.18
C GLU A 59 2.88 17.38 13.01
N LEU A 60 4.02 17.06 12.38
CA LEU A 60 4.51 15.69 12.16
C LEU A 60 5.26 15.12 13.36
N PHE A 61 5.84 15.98 14.21
CA PHE A 61 6.65 15.59 15.34
C PHE A 61 5.92 15.69 16.70
N ASN A 62 4.58 15.79 16.69
CA ASN A 62 3.83 15.69 17.94
C ASN A 62 3.60 14.22 18.31
N ASP A 63 3.44 13.94 19.61
CA ASP A 63 3.25 12.59 20.15
C ASP A 63 2.06 11.86 19.49
N ASN A 64 1.01 12.58 19.11
CA ASN A 64 -0.15 12.01 18.43
C ASN A 64 0.18 11.47 17.03
N SER A 65 1.15 12.04 16.32
CA SER A 65 1.58 11.56 15.00
C SER A 65 2.35 10.25 15.12
N ALA A 66 3.26 10.14 16.09
CA ALA A 66 4.02 8.92 16.35
C ALA A 66 3.08 7.76 16.72
N VAL A 67 2.14 7.98 17.65
CA VAL A 67 1.12 6.99 18.04
C VAL A 67 0.25 6.58 16.85
N THR A 68 -0.14 7.54 16.01
CA THR A 68 -0.96 7.25 14.82
C THR A 68 -0.21 6.39 13.81
N ILE A 69 1.08 6.65 13.57
CA ILE A 69 1.91 5.85 12.67
C ILE A 69 2.17 4.46 13.25
N GLN A 70 2.47 4.36 14.53
CA GLN A 70 2.60 3.07 15.20
C GLN A 70 1.34 2.23 15.03
N MET A 71 0.16 2.78 15.32
CA MET A 71 -1.11 2.09 15.16
C MET A 71 -1.40 1.70 13.71
N MET A 72 -0.95 2.51 12.74
CA MET A 72 -1.03 2.15 11.32
C MET A 72 -0.15 0.95 11.00
N ASN A 73 1.08 0.91 11.51
CA ASN A 73 2.01 -0.20 11.31
C ASN A 73 1.47 -1.49 11.95
N GLU A 74 0.98 -1.42 13.17
CA GLU A 74 0.33 -2.55 13.86
C GLU A 74 -0.93 -3.03 13.11
N THR A 75 -1.72 -2.12 12.55
CA THR A 75 -2.87 -2.47 11.71
C THR A 75 -2.42 -3.19 10.43
N ILE A 76 -1.35 -2.74 9.78
CA ILE A 76 -0.78 -3.40 8.59
C ILE A 76 -0.27 -4.80 8.95
N ALA A 77 0.44 -4.92 10.07
CA ALA A 77 0.91 -6.21 10.58
C ALA A 77 -0.24 -7.18 10.88
N ALA A 78 -1.29 -6.70 11.55
CA ALA A 78 -2.50 -7.48 11.84
C ALA A 78 -3.24 -7.93 10.57
N ILE A 79 -3.25 -7.11 9.53
CA ILE A 79 -3.81 -7.47 8.23
C ILE A 79 -2.94 -8.53 7.55
N ALA A 80 -1.62 -8.35 7.54
CA ALA A 80 -0.66 -9.26 6.91
C ALA A 80 -0.62 -10.63 7.60
N ALA A 81 -0.73 -10.68 8.92
CA ALA A 81 -0.78 -11.93 9.69
C ALA A 81 -1.95 -12.86 9.29
N ARG A 82 -2.99 -12.33 8.67
CA ARG A 82 -4.10 -13.12 8.13
C ARG A 82 -3.76 -13.83 6.81
N GLY A 83 -2.73 -13.38 6.10
CA GLY A 83 -2.35 -13.88 4.77
C GLY A 83 -3.39 -13.56 3.68
N ASP A 84 -3.06 -13.97 2.47
CA ASP A 84 -3.92 -13.88 1.28
C ASP A 84 -4.54 -12.48 1.09
N VAL A 85 -3.68 -11.45 1.11
CA VAL A 85 -4.08 -10.05 1.06
C VAL A 85 -3.20 -9.22 0.13
N VAL A 86 -3.83 -8.25 -0.56
CA VAL A 86 -3.17 -7.20 -1.32
C VAL A 86 -3.35 -5.88 -0.58
N ILE A 87 -2.25 -5.28 -0.10
CA ILE A 87 -2.22 -4.03 0.67
C ILE A 87 -1.75 -2.90 -0.24
N LEU A 88 -2.57 -1.88 -0.42
CA LEU A 88 -2.26 -0.74 -1.30
C LEU A 88 -1.73 0.46 -0.52
N GLY A 89 -0.41 0.70 -0.60
CA GLY A 89 0.28 1.86 -0.04
C GLY A 89 0.48 1.83 1.47
N ARG A 90 0.41 3.00 2.13
CA ARG A 90 0.55 3.20 3.59
C ARG A 90 1.89 2.70 4.18
N GLY A 91 2.94 2.64 3.37
CA GLY A 91 4.25 2.17 3.83
C GLY A 91 4.33 0.65 4.05
N GLY A 92 3.36 -0.13 3.56
CA GLY A 92 3.32 -1.58 3.75
C GLY A 92 4.62 -2.27 3.37
N PHE A 93 5.28 -1.84 2.29
CA PHE A 93 6.58 -2.37 1.84
C PHE A 93 7.71 -2.19 2.87
N ARG A 94 7.61 -1.19 3.77
CA ARG A 94 8.59 -0.98 4.84
C ARG A 94 8.22 -1.76 6.10
N VAL A 95 6.93 -1.78 6.43
CA VAL A 95 6.43 -2.51 7.61
C VAL A 95 6.68 -4.02 7.47
N LEU A 96 6.64 -4.54 6.23
CA LEU A 96 6.72 -5.97 5.92
C LEU A 96 8.00 -6.35 5.15
N ALA A 97 9.04 -5.48 5.15
CA ALA A 97 10.23 -5.64 4.34
C ALA A 97 10.98 -6.97 4.57
N ASP A 98 10.98 -7.47 5.81
CA ASP A 98 11.78 -8.64 6.21
C ASP A 98 10.98 -9.96 6.17
N MET A 99 9.73 -9.93 5.70
CA MET A 99 8.86 -11.10 5.66
C MET A 99 9.06 -11.91 4.38
N ALA A 100 9.36 -13.19 4.53
CA ALA A 100 9.72 -14.07 3.41
C ALA A 100 8.52 -14.53 2.55
N ASP A 101 7.29 -14.35 3.03
CA ASP A 101 6.05 -14.65 2.33
C ASP A 101 5.34 -13.39 1.82
N VAL A 102 6.08 -12.27 1.71
CA VAL A 102 5.59 -10.99 1.22
C VAL A 102 6.26 -10.65 -0.11
N VAL A 103 5.48 -10.18 -1.08
CA VAL A 103 5.98 -9.57 -2.32
C VAL A 103 5.71 -8.07 -2.29
N ASN A 104 6.79 -7.28 -2.24
CA ASN A 104 6.72 -5.83 -2.27
C ASN A 104 6.84 -5.33 -3.71
N VAL A 105 5.76 -4.75 -4.25
CA VAL A 105 5.65 -4.31 -5.64
C VAL A 105 5.68 -2.79 -5.74
N PHE A 106 6.47 -2.25 -6.65
CA PHE A 106 6.43 -0.86 -7.04
C PHE A 106 5.91 -0.69 -8.48
N VAL A 107 4.82 0.05 -8.66
CA VAL A 107 4.22 0.29 -9.97
C VAL A 107 4.47 1.73 -10.40
N LYS A 108 5.22 1.89 -11.49
CA LYS A 108 5.64 3.19 -12.06
C LYS A 108 5.20 3.36 -13.51
N ALA A 109 5.36 4.55 -14.03
CA ALA A 109 5.39 4.90 -15.45
C ALA A 109 6.09 6.24 -15.62
N SER A 110 6.52 6.57 -16.84
CA SER A 110 7.09 7.90 -17.13
C SER A 110 6.09 9.02 -16.87
N ASP A 111 6.59 10.21 -16.54
CA ASP A 111 5.76 11.38 -16.22
C ASP A 111 4.81 11.73 -17.37
N SER A 112 5.29 11.62 -18.62
CA SER A 112 4.47 11.89 -19.81
C SER A 112 3.30 10.91 -19.95
N VAL A 113 3.52 9.63 -19.68
CA VAL A 113 2.46 8.61 -19.70
C VAL A 113 1.47 8.86 -18.57
N ARG A 114 1.96 9.15 -17.37
CA ARG A 114 1.14 9.46 -16.20
C ARG A 114 0.31 10.71 -16.40
N ALA A 115 0.91 11.81 -16.90
CA ALA A 115 0.21 13.06 -17.17
C ALA A 115 -0.90 12.89 -18.21
N LYS A 116 -0.64 12.16 -19.30
CA LYS A 116 -1.66 11.83 -20.31
C LYS A 116 -2.85 11.07 -19.70
N ARG A 117 -2.58 10.08 -18.83
CA ARG A 117 -3.63 9.29 -18.17
C ARG A 117 -4.45 10.12 -17.18
N ILE A 118 -3.79 10.96 -16.37
CA ILE A 118 -4.45 11.85 -15.41
C ILE A 118 -5.26 12.91 -16.14
N GLY A 119 -4.69 13.58 -17.16
CA GLY A 119 -5.39 14.58 -17.95
C GLY A 119 -6.68 14.02 -18.57
N LYS A 120 -6.63 12.80 -19.11
CA LYS A 120 -7.82 12.11 -19.66
C LYS A 120 -8.85 11.74 -18.58
N ARG A 121 -8.41 11.26 -17.41
CA ARG A 121 -9.29 10.84 -16.32
C ARG A 121 -10.04 12.02 -15.68
N ASP A 122 -9.30 13.11 -15.43
CA ASP A 122 -9.77 14.25 -14.64
C ASP A 122 -10.22 15.44 -15.50
N HIS A 123 -10.12 15.32 -16.84
CA HIS A 123 -10.46 16.35 -17.81
C HIS A 123 -9.69 17.66 -17.62
N ILE A 124 -8.39 17.55 -17.31
CA ILE A 124 -7.46 18.66 -17.10
C ILE A 124 -6.36 18.69 -18.16
N ASN A 125 -5.67 19.83 -18.30
CA ASN A 125 -4.55 19.95 -19.24
C ASN A 125 -3.28 19.25 -18.71
N THR A 126 -2.28 19.10 -19.60
CA THR A 126 -1.04 18.37 -19.28
C THR A 126 -0.27 19.02 -18.14
N GLY A 127 -0.17 20.35 -18.09
CA GLY A 127 0.55 21.06 -17.03
C GLY A 127 -0.08 20.85 -15.66
N GLU A 128 -1.41 20.96 -15.56
CA GLU A 128 -2.15 20.65 -14.33
C GLU A 128 -1.95 19.20 -13.90
N ALA A 129 -1.92 18.26 -14.86
CA ALA A 129 -1.68 16.85 -14.55
C ALA A 129 -0.26 16.60 -14.03
N GLU A 130 0.76 17.25 -14.59
CA GLU A 130 2.15 17.17 -14.13
C GLU A 130 2.32 17.76 -12.71
N GLU A 131 1.66 18.87 -12.41
CA GLU A 131 1.67 19.46 -11.06
C GLU A 131 1.04 18.50 -10.03
N LEU A 132 -0.09 17.87 -10.38
CA LEU A 132 -0.73 16.87 -9.50
C LEU A 132 0.16 15.66 -9.25
N ILE A 133 0.83 15.15 -10.30
CA ILE A 133 1.76 14.03 -10.20
C ILE A 133 2.92 14.39 -9.26
N LYS A 134 3.55 15.54 -9.48
CA LYS A 134 4.66 16.01 -8.65
C LYS A 134 4.25 16.17 -7.19
N ALA A 135 3.11 16.79 -6.93
CA ALA A 135 2.61 17.00 -5.58
C ALA A 135 2.33 15.67 -4.86
N ASP A 136 1.74 14.68 -5.55
CA ASP A 136 1.41 13.38 -5.00
C ASP A 136 2.68 12.54 -4.71
N ASP A 137 3.66 12.55 -5.63
CA ASP A 137 4.94 11.86 -5.46
C ASP A 137 5.76 12.48 -4.31
N GLU A 138 5.76 13.83 -4.17
CA GLU A 138 6.37 14.51 -3.04
C GLU A 138 5.75 14.11 -1.70
N LEU A 139 4.41 14.01 -1.63
CA LEU A 139 3.72 13.60 -0.40
C LEU A 139 4.11 12.19 0.02
N ARG A 140 4.17 11.25 -0.92
CA ARG A 140 4.58 9.85 -0.63
C ARG A 140 6.04 9.77 -0.23
N SER A 141 6.93 10.40 -0.99
CA SER A 141 8.37 10.43 -0.69
C SER A 141 8.64 11.02 0.68
N ARG A 142 8.00 12.16 0.98
CA ARG A 142 8.12 12.82 2.29
C ARG A 142 7.62 11.92 3.44
N PHE A 143 6.47 11.30 3.27
CA PHE A 143 5.90 10.38 4.27
C PHE A 143 6.88 9.24 4.57
N VAL A 144 7.37 8.53 3.55
CA VAL A 144 8.28 7.40 3.71
C VAL A 144 9.61 7.82 4.32
N ARG A 145 10.15 8.96 3.90
CA ARG A 145 11.40 9.49 4.46
C ARG A 145 11.27 9.85 5.93
N LEU A 146 10.18 10.52 6.32
CA LEU A 146 10.00 11.00 7.68
C LEU A 146 9.74 9.87 8.67
N PHE A 147 8.91 8.89 8.30
CA PHE A 147 8.47 7.86 9.24
C PHE A 147 9.25 6.55 9.14
N TYR A 148 9.93 6.31 8.03
CA TYR A 148 10.67 5.07 7.82
C TYR A 148 12.16 5.28 7.48
N GLY A 149 12.61 6.53 7.34
CA GLY A 149 14.01 6.84 7.00
C GLY A 149 14.44 6.29 5.64
N ALA A 150 13.50 6.03 4.72
CA ALA A 150 13.73 5.36 3.45
C ALA A 150 13.37 6.27 2.26
N ASP A 151 13.88 5.94 1.09
CA ASP A 151 13.42 6.54 -0.16
C ASP A 151 12.28 5.70 -0.74
N TRP A 152 11.13 6.34 -0.96
CA TRP A 152 9.97 5.70 -1.56
C TRP A 152 10.19 5.32 -3.03
N ALA A 153 11.03 6.05 -3.74
CA ALA A 153 11.32 5.84 -5.15
C ALA A 153 12.51 4.89 -5.39
N ASP A 154 13.19 4.45 -4.34
CA ASP A 154 14.28 3.48 -4.44
C ASP A 154 13.74 2.11 -4.89
N GLU A 155 13.98 1.78 -6.15
CA GLU A 155 13.53 0.52 -6.75
C GLU A 155 14.14 -0.72 -6.08
N ALA A 156 15.34 -0.60 -5.49
CA ALA A 156 16.00 -1.70 -4.79
C ALA A 156 15.30 -2.08 -3.47
N ALA A 157 14.40 -1.24 -2.96
CA ALA A 157 13.59 -1.53 -1.78
C ALA A 157 12.37 -2.42 -2.06
N TYR A 158 12.18 -2.85 -3.31
CA TYR A 158 11.03 -3.65 -3.75
C TYR A 158 11.48 -4.95 -4.40
N ASP A 159 10.70 -6.02 -4.21
CA ASP A 159 10.97 -7.32 -4.83
C ASP A 159 10.65 -7.31 -6.33
N LEU A 160 9.70 -6.47 -6.75
CA LEU A 160 9.28 -6.36 -8.13
C LEU A 160 8.94 -4.91 -8.51
N VAL A 161 9.53 -4.44 -9.60
CA VAL A 161 9.21 -3.14 -10.19
C VAL A 161 8.47 -3.34 -11.52
N ILE A 162 7.31 -2.72 -11.65
CA ILE A 162 6.44 -2.79 -12.83
C ILE A 162 6.38 -1.42 -13.51
N ASP A 163 6.84 -1.33 -14.74
CA ASP A 163 6.66 -0.14 -15.58
C ASP A 163 5.48 -0.33 -16.53
N THR A 164 4.37 0.32 -16.22
CA THR A 164 3.15 0.29 -17.04
C THR A 164 3.18 1.23 -18.25
N GLY A 165 4.28 1.91 -18.46
CA GLY A 165 4.55 2.60 -19.74
C GLY A 165 4.88 1.62 -20.86
N SER A 166 5.47 0.47 -20.51
CA SER A 166 5.88 -0.60 -21.44
C SER A 166 5.06 -1.88 -21.32
N LEU A 167 4.36 -2.10 -20.19
CA LEU A 167 3.56 -3.30 -19.93
C LEU A 167 2.07 -2.96 -19.90
N SER A 168 1.24 -3.85 -20.41
CA SER A 168 -0.21 -3.82 -20.18
C SER A 168 -0.56 -4.14 -18.73
N ASP A 169 -1.78 -3.83 -18.32
CA ASP A 169 -2.25 -4.14 -16.97
C ASP A 169 -2.30 -5.68 -16.73
N GLU A 170 -2.63 -6.45 -17.76
CA GLU A 170 -2.68 -7.91 -17.75
C GLU A 170 -1.29 -8.52 -17.57
N GLU A 171 -0.30 -8.04 -18.33
CA GLU A 171 1.10 -8.47 -18.18
C GLU A 171 1.66 -8.09 -16.81
N ALA A 172 1.32 -6.91 -16.29
CA ALA A 172 1.70 -6.48 -14.96
C ALA A 172 1.15 -7.41 -13.88
N VAL A 173 -0.13 -7.78 -13.96
CA VAL A 173 -0.76 -8.74 -13.04
C VAL A 173 -0.09 -10.10 -13.13
N ALA A 174 0.13 -10.63 -14.34
CA ALA A 174 0.78 -11.92 -14.55
C ALA A 174 2.17 -11.99 -13.91
N ARG A 175 2.99 -10.92 -14.03
CA ARG A 175 4.32 -10.86 -13.38
C ARG A 175 4.24 -10.88 -11.86
N VAL A 176 3.26 -10.21 -11.26
CA VAL A 176 3.09 -10.26 -9.80
C VAL A 176 2.64 -11.65 -9.35
N VAL A 177 1.73 -12.29 -10.09
CA VAL A 177 1.29 -13.67 -9.81
C VAL A 177 2.47 -14.64 -9.89
N GLU A 178 3.34 -14.49 -10.88
CA GLU A 178 4.57 -15.29 -11.02
C GLU A 178 5.50 -15.09 -9.82
N ALA A 179 5.73 -13.83 -9.39
CA ALA A 179 6.53 -13.52 -8.21
C ALA A 179 5.95 -14.16 -6.92
N VAL A 180 4.64 -14.14 -6.76
CA VAL A 180 3.96 -14.80 -5.62
C VAL A 180 4.17 -16.31 -5.66
N ARG A 181 4.09 -16.94 -6.83
CA ARG A 181 4.33 -18.39 -7.00
C ARG A 181 5.79 -18.79 -6.77
N ALA A 182 6.72 -17.85 -6.97
CA ALA A 182 8.13 -18.06 -6.74
C ALA A 182 8.57 -17.87 -5.28
N LEU A 183 7.66 -17.46 -4.39
CA LEU A 183 7.96 -17.33 -2.97
C LEU A 183 8.42 -18.67 -2.37
N PRO A 184 9.42 -18.67 -1.45
CA PRO A 184 9.96 -19.89 -0.87
C PRO A 184 8.93 -20.59 0.02
N GLU A 185 8.53 -21.80 -0.33
CA GLU A 185 7.63 -22.63 0.49
C GLU A 185 8.23 -22.94 1.86
N ALA A 186 9.55 -23.18 1.90
CA ALA A 186 10.32 -23.58 3.07
C ALA A 186 10.88 -22.40 3.89
N ALA A 187 10.30 -21.21 3.77
CA ALA A 187 10.73 -20.08 4.61
C ALA A 187 10.54 -20.39 6.09
N ALA A 188 11.53 -19.98 6.90
CA ALA A 188 11.49 -20.17 8.35
C ALA A 188 10.19 -19.54 8.93
N PRO A 189 9.47 -20.25 9.82
CA PRO A 189 8.16 -19.81 10.30
C PRO A 189 8.18 -18.41 10.90
N ASP A 190 9.22 -18.04 11.61
CA ASP A 190 9.43 -16.73 12.25
C ASP A 190 9.62 -15.59 11.24
N ARG A 191 9.92 -15.89 9.98
CA ARG A 191 10.04 -14.94 8.88
C ARG A 191 8.75 -14.80 8.05
N LYS A 192 7.66 -15.42 8.45
CA LYS A 192 6.37 -15.28 7.76
C LYS A 192 5.51 -14.21 8.41
N ALA A 193 4.71 -13.53 7.61
CA ALA A 193 3.77 -12.51 8.10
C ALA A 193 2.78 -13.08 9.15
N SER A 194 2.46 -14.39 9.07
CA SER A 194 1.63 -15.10 10.05
C SER A 194 2.27 -15.24 11.43
N ALA A 195 3.59 -15.06 11.56
CA ALA A 195 4.30 -15.09 12.85
C ALA A 195 4.36 -13.71 13.54
N LEU A 196 3.88 -12.67 12.90
CA LEU A 196 3.84 -11.34 13.51
C LEU A 196 2.96 -11.36 14.76
N GLU A 197 3.52 -10.88 15.87
CA GLU A 197 2.75 -10.69 17.10
C GLU A 197 1.74 -9.57 16.91
N VAL A 198 0.48 -9.86 17.15
CA VAL A 198 -0.63 -8.93 16.96
C VAL A 198 -1.49 -8.90 18.21
N ASP A 199 -1.81 -7.71 18.70
CA ASP A 199 -2.79 -7.54 19.77
C ASP A 199 -4.12 -8.22 19.40
N PRO A 200 -4.69 -9.08 20.28
CA PRO A 200 -5.91 -9.85 19.97
C PRO A 200 -7.14 -8.97 19.70
N VAL A 201 -7.25 -7.79 20.32
CA VAL A 201 -8.36 -6.84 20.10
C VAL A 201 -8.22 -6.21 18.74
N LEU A 202 -6.99 -5.82 18.35
CA LEU A 202 -6.69 -5.29 17.03
C LEU A 202 -6.93 -6.34 15.94
N ALA A 203 -6.48 -7.58 16.15
CA ALA A 203 -6.71 -8.69 15.22
C ALA A 203 -8.20 -8.92 14.95
N LYS A 204 -9.02 -8.90 16.00
CA LYS A 204 -10.48 -9.01 15.89
C LYS A 204 -11.08 -7.81 15.14
N THR A 205 -10.67 -6.60 15.48
CA THR A 205 -11.15 -5.36 14.84
C THR A 205 -10.85 -5.37 13.34
N VAL A 206 -9.66 -5.78 12.94
CA VAL A 206 -9.25 -5.94 11.55
C VAL A 206 -10.11 -7.00 10.86
N ALA A 207 -10.30 -8.17 11.48
CA ALA A 207 -11.12 -9.24 10.92
C ALA A 207 -12.56 -8.76 10.63
N ASP A 208 -13.18 -8.09 11.59
CA ASP A 208 -14.54 -7.53 11.46
C ASP A 208 -14.63 -6.46 10.37
N ALA A 209 -13.61 -5.62 10.24
CA ALA A 209 -13.55 -4.58 9.21
C ALA A 209 -13.41 -5.17 7.80
N MET A 210 -12.57 -6.20 7.65
CA MET A 210 -12.37 -6.93 6.38
C MET A 210 -13.63 -7.70 5.96
N ALA A 211 -14.27 -8.41 6.89
CA ALA A 211 -15.51 -9.15 6.62
C ALA A 211 -16.64 -8.21 6.15
N ARG A 212 -16.82 -7.06 6.81
CA ARG A 212 -17.80 -6.04 6.40
C ARG A 212 -17.50 -5.45 5.02
N LYS A 213 -16.22 -5.31 4.65
CA LYS A 213 -15.84 -4.85 3.31
C LYS A 213 -16.16 -5.90 2.26
N ALA A 214 -15.84 -7.16 2.52
CA ALA A 214 -16.13 -8.28 1.61
C ALA A 214 -17.64 -8.42 1.35
N ALA A 215 -18.48 -8.36 2.38
CA ALA A 215 -19.93 -8.41 2.24
C ALA A 215 -20.50 -7.27 1.37
N LYS A 216 -19.95 -6.04 1.50
CA LYS A 216 -20.35 -4.89 0.66
C LYS A 216 -19.90 -4.98 -0.79
N SER A 217 -18.88 -5.77 -1.09
CA SER A 217 -18.38 -5.95 -2.46
C SER A 217 -19.09 -7.07 -3.19
N ALA A 218 -19.87 -7.92 -2.48
CA ALA A 218 -20.65 -9.03 -3.00
C ALA A 218 -22.14 -8.67 -3.26
N SER A 219 -22.60 -7.56 -2.70
CA SER A 219 -23.94 -6.98 -2.93
C SER A 219 -23.92 -5.90 -4.01
#